data_e8d5554ab4122e4d05134ad420927f18
#
_entry.id   e8d5554ab4122e4d05134ad420927f18
#
_cell.length_a   1.000
_cell.length_b   1.000
_cell.length_c   1.000
_cell.angle_alpha   90.00
_cell.angle_beta   90.00
_cell.angle_gamma   90.00
#
_symmetry.space_group_name_H-M   'P 1'
#
loop_
_entity.id
_entity.type
_entity.pdbx_description
1 polymer ?
#
loop_
_entity_poly.entity_id
_entity_poly.type
_entity_poly.pdbx_seq_one_letter_code
_entity_poly.pdbx_strand_id
1 'polypeptide(L)'
;TERLLALDPHQLKFPSKDIDFHTDKWTYYFLDKKELDLLDKVKKATTISSFANVEVGITTGSNDFFTVPQSVVSMYKLEEYARPMVGRSVQVNSLCFTKRDWKANVASEAKAHLLVFTPDAKENGNEGVKAYLESGEAANIDKGYKTSIRDQWWVIPSIKLSDALFLRRNNLYPKFVLTEARAYTNATMH
;
A
#
# COMPACT_ATOMS: atom_id res chain seq x y z
N THR A 1 -0.80 18.47 -30.37
CA THR A 1 -2.29 18.65 -30.43
C THR A 1 -2.72 18.96 -31.87
N GLU A 2 -2.06 19.88 -32.57
CA GLU A 2 -2.41 20.27 -33.97
C GLU A 2 -2.31 19.11 -34.98
N ARG A 3 -1.34 18.20 -34.83
CA ARG A 3 -1.21 17.02 -35.71
C ARG A 3 -2.37 16.04 -35.56
N LEU A 4 -2.97 15.92 -34.41
CA LEU A 4 -4.13 15.04 -34.18
C LEU A 4 -5.43 15.65 -34.77
N LEU A 5 -5.57 16.96 -34.74
CA LEU A 5 -6.71 17.67 -35.31
C LEU A 5 -6.69 17.72 -36.85
N ALA A 6 -5.53 17.51 -37.46
CA ALA A 6 -5.35 17.46 -38.91
C ALA A 6 -5.59 16.05 -39.52
N LEU A 7 -5.79 15.03 -38.69
CA LEU A 7 -6.08 13.68 -39.17
C LEU A 7 -7.56 13.55 -39.55
N ASP A 8 -7.84 13.20 -40.81
CA ASP A 8 -9.18 12.85 -41.23
C ASP A 8 -9.57 11.49 -40.63
N PRO A 9 -10.55 11.41 -39.70
CA PRO A 9 -10.94 10.15 -39.07
C PRO A 9 -11.43 9.10 -40.09
N HIS A 10 -11.94 9.54 -41.25
CA HIS A 10 -12.44 8.62 -42.32
C HIS A 10 -11.31 7.94 -43.12
N GLN A 11 -10.10 8.49 -43.06
CA GLN A 11 -8.91 7.89 -43.69
C GLN A 11 -8.15 6.94 -42.78
N LEU A 12 -8.46 6.93 -41.49
CA LEU A 12 -7.82 6.04 -40.54
C LEU A 12 -8.52 4.71 -40.50
N LYS A 13 -7.86 3.68 -41.05
CA LYS A 13 -8.33 2.28 -40.95
C LYS A 13 -8.05 1.75 -39.54
N PHE A 14 -8.99 1.93 -38.64
CA PHE A 14 -8.93 1.30 -37.32
C PHE A 14 -9.47 -0.13 -37.44
N PRO A 15 -8.79 -1.15 -36.95
CA PRO A 15 -9.35 -2.46 -36.82
C PRO A 15 -10.58 -2.40 -35.91
N SER A 16 -11.74 -2.86 -36.41
CA SER A 16 -12.90 -3.01 -35.54
C SER A 16 -12.62 -4.09 -34.49
N LYS A 17 -12.97 -3.82 -33.24
CA LYS A 17 -12.87 -4.77 -32.13
C LYS A 17 -14.24 -4.98 -31.54
N ASP A 18 -14.55 -6.22 -31.25
CA ASP A 18 -15.77 -6.59 -30.57
C ASP A 18 -15.55 -6.40 -29.05
N ILE A 19 -15.83 -5.20 -28.59
CA ILE A 19 -15.64 -4.77 -27.21
C ILE A 19 -16.96 -4.19 -26.72
N ASP A 20 -17.47 -4.74 -25.63
CA ASP A 20 -18.65 -4.22 -24.98
C ASP A 20 -18.27 -3.00 -24.08
N PHE A 21 -18.69 -1.81 -24.49
CA PHE A 21 -18.42 -0.56 -23.78
C PHE A 21 -18.96 -0.49 -22.35
N HIS A 22 -19.94 -1.32 -22.02
CA HIS A 22 -20.56 -1.33 -20.70
C HIS A 22 -19.84 -2.22 -19.70
N THR A 23 -19.20 -3.29 -20.18
CA THR A 23 -18.59 -4.33 -19.35
C THR A 23 -17.08 -4.42 -19.49
N ASP A 24 -16.53 -4.08 -20.65
CA ASP A 24 -15.12 -4.20 -20.94
C ASP A 24 -14.34 -2.93 -20.62
N LYS A 25 -13.06 -3.10 -20.29
CA LYS A 25 -12.17 -1.96 -20.01
C LYS A 25 -11.72 -1.30 -21.32
N TRP A 26 -11.68 0.02 -21.34
CA TRP A 26 -11.16 0.81 -22.47
C TRP A 26 -9.77 0.41 -22.93
N THR A 27 -8.94 -0.10 -22.00
CA THR A 27 -7.60 -0.59 -22.33
C THR A 27 -7.60 -1.73 -23.33
N TYR A 28 -8.72 -2.47 -23.49
CA TYR A 28 -8.85 -3.56 -24.46
C TYR A 28 -8.75 -3.07 -25.91
N TYR A 29 -9.06 -1.79 -26.17
CA TYR A 29 -8.86 -1.20 -27.48
C TYR A 29 -7.40 -1.20 -27.95
N PHE A 30 -6.45 -1.17 -27.03
CA PHE A 30 -5.03 -1.13 -27.34
C PHE A 30 -4.42 -2.52 -27.52
N LEU A 31 -5.17 -3.58 -27.22
CA LEU A 31 -4.70 -4.96 -27.30
C LEU A 31 -4.96 -5.52 -28.72
N ASP A 32 -4.08 -6.37 -29.19
CA ASP A 32 -4.30 -7.12 -30.42
C ASP A 32 -5.24 -8.33 -30.20
N LYS A 33 -5.61 -9.04 -31.27
CA LYS A 33 -6.51 -10.18 -31.17
C LYS A 33 -5.94 -11.32 -30.31
N LYS A 34 -4.62 -11.57 -30.39
CA LYS A 34 -3.97 -12.64 -29.61
C LYS A 34 -4.00 -12.32 -28.11
N GLU A 35 -3.79 -11.04 -27.77
CA GLU A 35 -3.85 -10.55 -26.40
C GLU A 35 -5.27 -10.62 -25.84
N LEU A 36 -6.28 -10.29 -26.64
CA LEU A 36 -7.69 -10.44 -26.25
C LEU A 36 -8.07 -11.92 -26.05
N ASP A 37 -7.67 -12.81 -26.97
CA ASP A 37 -7.89 -14.25 -26.83
C ASP A 37 -7.20 -14.83 -25.58
N LEU A 38 -6.01 -14.31 -25.24
CA LEU A 38 -5.31 -14.68 -24.01
C LEU A 38 -6.08 -14.21 -22.77
N LEU A 39 -6.55 -12.97 -22.77
CA LEU A 39 -7.36 -12.43 -21.67
C LEU A 39 -8.62 -13.25 -21.44
N ASP A 40 -9.31 -13.68 -22.50
CA ASP A 40 -10.50 -14.52 -22.39
C ASP A 40 -10.20 -15.91 -21.80
N LYS A 41 -9.02 -16.46 -22.09
CA LYS A 41 -8.56 -17.68 -21.42
C LYS A 41 -8.28 -17.43 -19.93
N VAL A 42 -7.62 -16.31 -19.60
CA VAL A 42 -7.30 -15.94 -18.21
C VAL A 42 -8.57 -15.66 -17.42
N LYS A 43 -9.58 -14.99 -18.00
CA LYS A 43 -10.89 -14.75 -17.37
C LYS A 43 -11.59 -16.04 -16.93
N LYS A 44 -11.34 -17.16 -17.62
CA LYS A 44 -11.90 -18.48 -17.29
C LYS A 44 -11.11 -19.23 -16.21
N ALA A 45 -9.92 -18.74 -15.87
CA ALA A 45 -9.11 -19.35 -14.82
C ALA A 45 -9.69 -19.05 -13.42
N THR A 46 -9.40 -19.93 -12.48
CA THR A 46 -9.77 -19.72 -11.06
C THR A 46 -9.07 -18.47 -10.53
N THR A 47 -9.82 -17.57 -9.95
CA THR A 47 -9.31 -16.31 -9.43
C THR A 47 -8.68 -16.48 -8.05
N ILE A 48 -7.78 -15.57 -7.67
CA ILE A 48 -7.18 -15.55 -6.31
C ILE A 48 -8.26 -15.43 -5.23
N SER A 49 -9.35 -14.72 -5.52
CA SER A 49 -10.47 -14.57 -4.58
C SER A 49 -11.17 -15.88 -4.21
N SER A 50 -10.95 -16.96 -4.97
CA SER A 50 -11.43 -18.30 -4.60
C SER A 50 -10.63 -18.96 -3.48
N PHE A 51 -9.43 -18.46 -3.19
CA PHE A 51 -8.51 -19.04 -2.21
C PHE A 51 -8.13 -18.09 -1.08
N ALA A 52 -8.23 -16.78 -1.32
CA ALA A 52 -7.78 -15.77 -0.39
C ALA A 52 -8.61 -14.48 -0.49
N ASN A 53 -8.75 -13.78 0.63
CA ASN A 53 -9.26 -12.41 0.63
C ASN A 53 -8.13 -11.45 0.29
N VAL A 54 -8.34 -10.62 -0.72
CA VAL A 54 -7.36 -9.59 -1.12
C VAL A 54 -7.84 -8.24 -0.64
N GLU A 55 -7.09 -7.64 0.26
CA GLU A 55 -7.39 -6.32 0.83
C GLU A 55 -6.26 -5.34 0.56
N VAL A 56 -6.59 -4.06 0.52
CA VAL A 56 -5.58 -2.99 0.42
C VAL A 56 -4.89 -2.86 1.77
N GLY A 57 -3.58 -2.63 1.76
CA GLY A 57 -2.81 -2.37 2.98
C GLY A 57 -3.30 -1.15 3.75
N ILE A 58 -2.80 -0.97 4.96
CA ILE A 58 -3.26 0.03 5.92
C ILE A 58 -3.16 1.44 5.35
N THR A 59 -4.24 2.19 5.45
CA THR A 59 -4.28 3.61 5.10
C THR A 59 -4.02 4.46 6.34
N THR A 60 -2.78 4.89 6.50
CA THR A 60 -2.35 5.67 7.68
C THR A 60 -2.84 7.12 7.67
N GLY A 61 -3.08 7.70 6.50
CA GLY A 61 -3.36 9.13 6.34
C GLY A 61 -2.08 9.98 6.19
N SER A 62 -0.98 9.58 6.84
CA SER A 62 0.36 10.16 6.67
C SER A 62 1.41 9.07 6.92
N ASN A 63 1.93 8.48 5.84
CA ASN A 63 2.92 7.41 5.99
C ASN A 63 4.19 7.88 6.70
N ASP A 64 4.62 9.12 6.46
CA ASP A 64 5.86 9.65 7.05
C ASP A 64 5.76 9.83 8.56
N PHE A 65 4.56 10.08 9.07
CA PHE A 65 4.30 10.19 10.51
C PHE A 65 4.10 8.81 11.16
N PHE A 66 3.29 7.94 10.54
CA PHE A 66 2.92 6.65 11.14
C PHE A 66 3.89 5.51 10.85
N THR A 67 4.81 5.67 9.88
CA THR A 67 5.80 4.65 9.54
C THR A 67 7.20 5.18 9.75
N VAL A 68 7.89 4.68 10.77
CA VAL A 68 9.11 5.29 11.30
C VAL A 68 10.28 4.30 11.42
N PRO A 69 11.53 4.79 11.42
CA PRO A 69 12.71 4.00 11.74
C PRO A 69 12.86 3.78 13.25
N GLN A 70 13.78 2.90 13.66
CA GLN A 70 14.04 2.59 15.08
C GLN A 70 14.52 3.82 15.86
N SER A 71 15.31 4.69 15.25
CA SER A 71 15.80 5.92 15.89
C SER A 71 14.66 6.79 16.41
N VAL A 72 13.57 6.92 15.65
CA VAL A 72 12.37 7.69 16.09
C VAL A 72 11.65 6.97 17.22
N VAL A 73 11.49 5.64 17.13
CA VAL A 73 10.88 4.83 18.21
C VAL A 73 11.63 5.04 19.51
N SER A 74 12.97 4.95 19.48
CA SER A 74 13.81 5.11 20.68
C SER A 74 13.83 6.55 21.19
N MET A 75 13.89 7.54 20.30
CA MET A 75 13.93 8.97 20.67
C MET A 75 12.69 9.38 21.47
N TYR A 76 11.52 8.93 21.05
CA TYR A 76 10.23 9.28 21.67
C TYR A 76 9.68 8.20 22.60
N LYS A 77 10.42 7.10 22.83
CA LYS A 77 9.99 5.98 23.69
C LYS A 77 8.63 5.42 23.26
N LEU A 78 8.51 5.07 21.95
CA LEU A 78 7.27 4.61 21.31
C LEU A 78 7.18 3.08 21.21
N GLU A 79 8.00 2.29 21.91
CA GLU A 79 8.12 0.84 21.80
C GLU A 79 6.76 0.13 21.97
N GLU A 80 5.94 0.63 22.90
CA GLU A 80 4.60 0.07 23.16
C GLU A 80 3.67 0.19 21.96
N TYR A 81 3.82 1.22 21.16
CA TYR A 81 2.97 1.51 19.98
C TYR A 81 3.59 1.04 18.68
N ALA A 82 4.85 0.64 18.67
CA ALA A 82 5.56 0.22 17.46
C ALA A 82 5.23 -1.24 17.09
N ARG A 83 4.89 -1.46 15.83
CA ARG A 83 4.58 -2.79 15.27
C ARG A 83 5.44 -3.04 14.04
N PRO A 84 5.83 -4.30 13.76
CA PRO A 84 6.58 -4.64 12.54
C PRO A 84 5.86 -4.17 11.27
N MET A 85 6.61 -3.56 10.36
CA MET A 85 6.07 -2.97 9.14
C MET A 85 6.94 -3.27 7.93
N VAL A 86 6.29 -3.50 6.80
CA VAL A 86 6.88 -3.48 5.46
C VAL A 86 6.21 -2.36 4.67
N GLY A 87 6.92 -1.27 4.42
CA GLY A 87 6.39 -0.10 3.72
C GLY A 87 6.80 -0.01 2.25
N ARG A 88 7.87 -0.71 1.84
CA ARG A 88 8.43 -0.68 0.49
C ARG A 88 8.87 -2.07 0.04
N SER A 89 8.71 -2.36 -1.25
CA SER A 89 9.11 -3.65 -1.85
C SER A 89 10.61 -3.97 -1.71
N VAL A 90 11.46 -2.94 -1.66
CA VAL A 90 12.91 -3.09 -1.45
C VAL A 90 13.26 -3.69 -0.07
N GLN A 91 12.34 -3.62 0.90
CA GLN A 91 12.51 -4.22 2.22
C GLN A 91 12.29 -5.74 2.23
N VAL A 92 11.86 -6.30 1.09
CA VAL A 92 11.50 -7.72 0.96
C VAL A 92 12.32 -8.35 -0.15
N ASN A 93 13.30 -9.17 0.22
CA ASN A 93 14.26 -9.77 -0.72
C ASN A 93 13.97 -11.23 -1.08
N SER A 94 12.99 -11.87 -0.42
CA SER A 94 12.67 -13.29 -0.59
C SER A 94 11.15 -13.51 -0.74
N LEU A 95 10.74 -14.76 -0.95
CA LEU A 95 9.32 -15.15 -0.99
C LEU A 95 8.72 -15.33 0.40
N CYS A 96 9.54 -15.30 1.45
CA CYS A 96 9.10 -15.35 2.83
C CYS A 96 9.78 -14.21 3.60
N PHE A 97 9.01 -13.36 4.24
CA PHE A 97 9.49 -12.25 5.07
C PHE A 97 9.51 -12.69 6.53
N THR A 98 10.71 -12.98 7.04
CA THR A 98 10.93 -13.50 8.38
C THR A 98 11.21 -12.42 9.42
N LYS A 99 11.19 -12.78 10.71
CA LYS A 99 11.63 -11.87 11.79
C LYS A 99 13.10 -11.43 11.62
N ARG A 100 13.94 -12.24 10.99
CA ARG A 100 15.33 -11.89 10.70
C ARG A 100 15.40 -10.78 9.66
N ASP A 101 14.58 -10.87 8.61
CA ASP A 101 14.52 -9.84 7.58
C ASP A 101 14.01 -8.51 8.14
N TRP A 102 12.97 -8.57 8.98
CA TRP A 102 12.50 -7.37 9.67
C TRP A 102 13.59 -6.74 10.55
N LYS A 103 14.30 -7.53 11.35
CA LYS A 103 15.41 -7.05 12.18
C LYS A 103 16.53 -6.43 11.33
N ALA A 104 16.83 -6.98 10.16
CA ALA A 104 17.80 -6.41 9.23
C ALA A 104 17.33 -5.04 8.70
N ASN A 105 16.04 -4.90 8.37
CA ASN A 105 15.46 -3.61 8.00
C ASN A 105 15.53 -2.58 9.15
N VAL A 106 15.26 -3.00 10.38
CA VAL A 106 15.40 -2.16 11.58
C VAL A 106 16.86 -1.71 11.75
N ALA A 107 17.82 -2.63 11.64
CA ALA A 107 19.25 -2.31 11.78
C ALA A 107 19.78 -1.36 10.69
N SER A 108 19.14 -1.34 9.51
CA SER A 108 19.47 -0.42 8.43
C SER A 108 18.74 0.94 8.52
N GLU A 109 18.09 1.22 9.65
CA GLU A 109 17.26 2.43 9.85
C GLU A 109 16.17 2.61 8.78
N ALA A 110 15.71 1.52 8.18
CA ALA A 110 14.53 1.58 7.32
C ALA A 110 13.27 1.93 8.14
N LYS A 111 12.28 2.55 7.51
CA LYS A 111 10.95 2.75 8.12
C LYS A 111 10.25 1.40 8.27
N ALA A 112 10.62 0.65 9.31
CA ALA A 112 10.19 -0.73 9.57
C ALA A 112 9.22 -0.86 10.76
N HIS A 113 8.76 0.25 11.31
CA HIS A 113 7.77 0.29 12.39
C HIS A 113 6.53 1.05 11.97
N LEU A 114 5.35 0.46 12.20
CA LEU A 114 4.06 1.13 12.15
C LEU A 114 3.71 1.57 13.57
N LEU A 115 3.41 2.84 13.76
CA LEU A 115 2.90 3.36 15.02
C LEU A 115 1.38 3.17 15.08
N VAL A 116 0.96 2.45 16.11
CA VAL A 116 -0.45 2.11 16.36
C VAL A 116 -0.83 2.67 17.72
N PHE A 117 -1.30 3.89 17.73
CA PHE A 117 -1.73 4.55 18.94
C PHE A 117 -3.13 4.12 19.36
N THR A 118 -3.35 4.02 20.66
CA THR A 118 -4.67 3.83 21.27
C THR A 118 -5.40 5.17 21.36
N PRO A 119 -6.74 5.15 21.49
CA PRO A 119 -7.51 6.40 21.64
C PRO A 119 -7.03 7.30 22.79
N ASP A 120 -6.61 6.69 23.87
CA ASP A 120 -6.14 7.35 25.10
C ASP A 120 -4.62 7.67 25.11
N ALA A 121 -3.92 7.44 24.00
CA ALA A 121 -2.46 7.61 23.92
C ALA A 121 -2.00 9.03 24.26
N LYS A 122 -2.79 10.06 23.95
CA LYS A 122 -2.45 11.45 24.26
C LYS A 122 -2.59 11.77 25.76
N GLU A 123 -3.47 11.08 26.47
CA GLU A 123 -3.75 11.28 27.87
C GLU A 123 -2.86 10.40 28.76
N ASN A 124 -2.82 9.11 28.44
CA ASN A 124 -2.17 8.07 29.25
C ASN A 124 -0.77 7.68 28.76
N GLY A 125 -0.38 8.14 27.58
CA GLY A 125 0.97 7.90 27.05
C GLY A 125 2.05 8.60 27.86
N ASN A 126 3.28 8.07 27.75
CA ASN A 126 4.45 8.72 28.35
C ASN A 126 4.75 10.07 27.68
N GLU A 127 5.63 10.87 28.28
CA GLU A 127 5.97 12.21 27.77
C GLU A 127 6.51 12.20 26.32
N GLY A 128 7.20 11.13 25.92
CA GLY A 128 7.66 10.98 24.53
C GLY A 128 6.51 10.79 23.55
N VAL A 129 5.48 10.01 23.92
CA VAL A 129 4.27 9.83 23.11
C VAL A 129 3.54 11.16 22.92
N LYS A 130 3.36 11.92 24.02
CA LYS A 130 2.71 13.24 23.97
C LYS A 130 3.48 14.20 23.07
N ALA A 131 4.80 14.30 23.26
CA ALA A 131 5.66 15.13 22.43
C ALA A 131 5.63 14.73 20.95
N TYR A 132 5.56 13.41 20.65
CA TYR A 132 5.44 12.93 19.28
C TYR A 132 4.09 13.34 18.64
N LEU A 133 2.98 13.18 19.35
CA LEU A 133 1.66 13.60 18.87
C LEU A 133 1.59 15.12 18.68
N GLU A 134 2.15 15.90 19.60
CA GLU A 134 2.26 17.36 19.46
C GLU A 134 3.09 17.77 18.23
N SER A 135 4.17 17.04 17.94
CA SER A 135 4.95 17.28 16.73
C SER A 135 4.13 17.03 15.44
N GLY A 136 3.22 16.06 15.48
CA GLY A 136 2.28 15.80 14.41
C GLY A 136 1.28 16.94 14.21
N GLU A 137 0.76 17.50 15.30
CA GLU A 137 -0.14 18.67 15.26
C GLU A 137 0.61 19.91 14.72
N ALA A 138 1.84 20.15 15.19
CA ALA A 138 2.69 21.22 14.68
C ALA A 138 2.98 21.09 13.16
N ALA A 139 3.09 19.85 12.67
CA ALA A 139 3.25 19.56 11.24
C ALA A 139 1.91 19.51 10.45
N ASN A 140 0.79 19.85 11.08
CA ASN A 140 -0.57 19.79 10.52
C ASN A 140 -0.99 18.41 10.01
N ILE A 141 -0.48 17.32 10.59
CA ILE A 141 -0.87 15.95 10.24
C ILE A 141 -2.35 15.71 10.61
N ASP A 142 -2.82 16.28 11.71
CA ASP A 142 -4.20 16.27 12.18
C ASP A 142 -5.18 16.89 11.17
N LYS A 143 -4.75 17.87 10.36
CA LYS A 143 -5.54 18.56 9.35
C LYS A 143 -5.56 17.87 7.98
N GLY A 144 -4.82 16.77 7.82
CA GLY A 144 -4.83 15.97 6.60
C GLY A 144 -6.23 15.39 6.33
N TYR A 145 -6.62 15.28 5.05
CA TYR A 145 -7.96 14.81 4.67
C TYR A 145 -8.39 13.51 5.37
N LYS A 146 -7.47 12.52 5.51
CA LYS A 146 -7.78 11.22 6.12
C LYS A 146 -7.63 11.20 7.63
N THR A 147 -6.90 12.12 8.20
CA THR A 147 -6.69 12.22 9.65
C THR A 147 -7.76 13.09 10.29
N SER A 148 -8.16 14.19 9.64
CA SER A 148 -9.15 15.13 10.16
C SER A 148 -10.58 14.57 10.28
N ILE A 149 -10.90 13.49 9.55
CA ILE A 149 -12.22 12.83 9.62
C ILE A 149 -12.32 11.74 10.71
N ARG A 150 -11.25 11.55 11.51
CA ARG A 150 -11.20 10.57 12.60
C ARG A 150 -11.57 11.25 13.92
N ASP A 151 -12.19 10.51 14.83
CA ASP A 151 -12.47 11.01 16.18
C ASP A 151 -11.19 11.44 16.91
N GLN A 152 -10.16 10.58 16.85
CA GLN A 152 -8.78 10.92 17.21
C GLN A 152 -7.92 10.77 15.96
N TRP A 153 -7.30 11.87 15.52
CA TRP A 153 -6.52 11.91 14.28
C TRP A 153 -5.36 10.90 14.27
N TRP A 154 -4.80 10.56 15.43
CA TRP A 154 -3.70 9.62 15.60
C TRP A 154 -4.11 8.15 15.59
N VAL A 155 -5.41 7.83 15.70
CA VAL A 155 -5.90 6.46 15.68
C VAL A 155 -6.11 5.99 14.24
N ILE A 156 -5.48 4.89 13.87
CA ILE A 156 -5.69 4.26 12.57
C ILE A 156 -6.92 3.35 12.65
N PRO A 157 -7.99 3.60 11.88
CA PRO A 157 -9.30 2.95 12.10
C PRO A 157 -9.35 1.48 11.72
N SER A 158 -8.47 1.01 10.86
CA SER A 158 -8.47 -0.38 10.39
C SER A 158 -7.05 -0.91 10.27
N ILE A 159 -6.69 -1.81 11.18
CA ILE A 159 -5.38 -2.45 11.23
C ILE A 159 -5.59 -3.94 11.13
N LYS A 160 -5.16 -4.52 10.00
CA LYS A 160 -5.25 -5.95 9.75
C LYS A 160 -3.87 -6.51 9.42
N LEU A 161 -3.58 -7.68 9.97
CA LEU A 161 -2.45 -8.50 9.56
C LEU A 161 -2.89 -9.38 8.41
N SER A 162 -1.97 -9.61 7.47
CA SER A 162 -2.14 -10.57 6.38
C SER A 162 -1.12 -11.70 6.49
N ASP A 163 -1.47 -12.87 5.98
CA ASP A 163 -0.55 -14.02 5.91
C ASP A 163 0.43 -13.88 4.75
N ALA A 164 0.03 -13.13 3.72
CA ALA A 164 0.86 -12.84 2.56
C ALA A 164 0.74 -11.39 2.11
N LEU A 165 1.80 -10.87 1.53
CA LEU A 165 1.87 -9.56 0.91
C LEU A 165 1.91 -9.74 -0.61
N PHE A 166 1.16 -8.91 -1.33
CA PHE A 166 1.21 -8.83 -2.77
C PHE A 166 1.61 -7.42 -3.20
N LEU A 167 2.63 -7.32 -4.03
CA LEU A 167 3.11 -6.02 -4.49
C LEU A 167 2.07 -5.38 -5.41
N ARG A 168 1.64 -4.17 -5.09
CA ARG A 168 0.71 -3.40 -5.91
C ARG A 168 1.24 -3.11 -7.32
N ARG A 169 2.53 -2.87 -7.43
CA ARG A 169 3.22 -2.67 -8.70
C ARG A 169 4.26 -3.77 -8.88
N ASN A 170 4.09 -4.52 -9.95
CA ASN A 170 5.00 -5.56 -10.35
C ASN A 170 5.86 -5.04 -11.51
N ASN A 171 7.13 -5.39 -11.52
CA ASN A 171 8.02 -5.05 -12.62
C ASN A 171 7.92 -6.13 -13.71
N LEU A 172 8.65 -7.23 -13.57
CA LEU A 172 8.67 -8.30 -14.56
C LEU A 172 7.59 -9.37 -14.32
N TYR A 173 7.29 -9.65 -13.06
CA TYR A 173 6.32 -10.68 -12.67
C TYR A 173 5.65 -10.36 -11.33
N PRO A 174 4.43 -10.86 -11.09
CA PRO A 174 3.76 -10.75 -9.81
C PRO A 174 4.56 -11.44 -8.70
N LYS A 175 4.67 -10.79 -7.55
CA LYS A 175 5.41 -11.31 -6.40
C LYS A 175 4.48 -11.42 -5.20
N PHE A 176 4.33 -12.64 -4.69
CA PHE A 176 3.70 -12.94 -3.42
C PHE A 176 4.79 -13.22 -2.38
N VAL A 177 4.60 -12.72 -1.18
CA VAL A 177 5.53 -12.88 -0.07
C VAL A 177 4.76 -13.32 1.15
N LEU A 178 5.08 -14.49 1.70
CA LEU A 178 4.55 -14.94 2.98
C LEU A 178 5.17 -14.10 4.11
N THR A 179 4.38 -13.72 5.11
CA THR A 179 4.88 -12.90 6.24
C THR A 179 4.89 -13.67 7.56
N GLU A 180 5.98 -14.38 7.85
CA GLU A 180 6.22 -15.00 9.16
C GLU A 180 6.51 -13.97 10.25
N ALA A 181 7.04 -12.82 9.88
CA ALA A 181 7.27 -11.72 10.80
C ALA A 181 5.99 -11.08 11.34
N ARG A 182 4.81 -11.44 10.79
CA ARG A 182 3.52 -10.78 11.08
C ARG A 182 3.63 -9.27 10.95
N ALA A 183 4.27 -8.83 9.87
CA ALA A 183 4.44 -7.42 9.57
C ALA A 183 3.22 -6.84 8.88
N TYR A 184 2.87 -5.63 9.28
CA TYR A 184 1.85 -4.83 8.60
C TYR A 184 2.38 -4.26 7.29
N THR A 185 1.48 -3.85 6.41
CA THR A 185 1.84 -3.14 5.18
C THR A 185 0.89 -1.98 4.94
N ASN A 186 1.41 -0.92 4.33
CA ASN A 186 0.60 0.24 3.94
C ASN A 186 0.07 0.10 2.50
N ALA A 187 -0.89 0.95 2.16
CA ALA A 187 -1.50 0.97 0.83
C ALA A 187 -0.56 1.45 -0.30
N THR A 188 0.64 1.88 0.02
CA THR A 188 1.63 2.42 -0.93
C THR A 188 2.86 1.53 -1.09
N MET A 189 2.79 0.27 -0.63
CA MET A 189 3.89 -0.67 -0.85
C MET A 189 4.12 -0.86 -2.36
N HIS A 190 5.31 -0.51 -2.80
CA HIS A 190 5.76 -0.57 -4.19
C HIS A 190 6.96 -1.48 -4.31
#